data_c70b5ce73bfd5ad296ad038bf4d95e4f
#
_entry.id   c70b5ce73bfd5ad296ad038bf4d95e4f
#
_cell.length_a   1.000
_cell.length_b   1.000
_cell.length_c   1.000
_cell.angle_alpha   90.00
_cell.angle_beta   90.00
_cell.angle_gamma   90.00
#
_symmetry.space_group_name_H-M   'P 1'
#
loop_
_entity.id
_entity.type
_entity.pdbx_description
1 polymer ?
#
loop_
_entity_poly.entity_id
_entity_poly.type
_entity_poly.pdbx_seq_one_letter_code
_entity_poly.pdbx_strand_id
1 'polypeptide(L)'
;MRCYDFDSGLEKTITIMKEEIINGIKYRLDEENLTAEVIRKDEYKDCIIIPEAVVFNELTYRVTSIGMGAFYGCESLTAITIPNSITIIEDSAFHDCKKLSSITIPESVEIIGDSAFAYCESLKVIAIPNSVKYIGDRAFFCCSSLAVITFQGAAPWMKGIGLGDNWHFGSPAKITIVPTVL
;
A
#
# COMPACT_ATOMS: atom_id res chain seq x y z
N MET A 1 -23.47 10.10 13.67
CA MET A 1 -24.93 9.89 13.62
C MET A 1 -25.21 8.53 14.24
N ARG A 2 -26.02 8.46 15.27
CA ARG A 2 -26.34 7.20 15.95
C ARG A 2 -27.60 6.61 15.30
N CYS A 3 -27.52 5.39 14.79
CA CYS A 3 -28.69 4.67 14.30
C CYS A 3 -28.95 3.46 15.20
N TYR A 4 -30.22 3.24 15.56
CA TYR A 4 -30.65 2.05 16.29
C TYR A 4 -30.96 0.94 15.29
N ASP A 5 -30.35 -0.22 15.49
CA ASP A 5 -30.77 -1.45 14.83
C ASP A 5 -31.92 -2.06 15.65
N PHE A 6 -33.12 -2.04 15.08
CA PHE A 6 -34.32 -2.50 15.74
C PHE A 6 -34.35 -4.03 15.99
N ASP A 7 -33.53 -4.81 15.28
CA ASP A 7 -33.48 -6.27 15.39
C ASP A 7 -32.53 -6.79 16.48
N SER A 8 -31.47 -6.06 16.80
CA SER A 8 -30.46 -6.51 17.77
C SER A 8 -30.44 -5.70 19.08
N GLY A 9 -31.11 -4.56 19.15
CA GLY A 9 -31.11 -3.66 20.30
C GLY A 9 -29.74 -3.02 20.62
N LEU A 10 -28.77 -3.14 19.72
CA LEU A 10 -27.42 -2.59 19.87
C LEU A 10 -27.32 -1.24 19.16
N GLU A 11 -26.77 -0.24 19.84
CA GLU A 11 -26.36 1.01 19.20
C GLU A 11 -25.23 0.70 18.20
N LYS A 12 -25.51 0.77 16.91
CA LYS A 12 -24.46 0.82 15.88
C LYS A 12 -23.95 2.24 15.77
N THR A 13 -22.71 2.46 16.21
CA THR A 13 -21.98 3.68 15.91
C THR A 13 -21.65 3.66 14.41
N ILE A 14 -22.27 4.54 13.64
CA ILE A 14 -21.85 4.76 12.25
C ILE A 14 -20.59 5.61 12.32
N THR A 15 -19.45 5.01 12.07
CA THR A 15 -18.20 5.74 11.88
C THR A 15 -18.33 6.58 10.61
N ILE A 16 -18.38 7.90 10.75
CA ILE A 16 -18.43 8.82 9.61
C ILE A 16 -17.00 8.95 9.09
N MET A 17 -16.71 8.26 7.99
CA MET A 17 -15.47 8.44 7.25
C MET A 17 -15.58 9.71 6.42
N LYS A 18 -14.63 10.63 6.58
CA LYS A 18 -14.57 11.88 5.84
C LYS A 18 -13.46 11.82 4.81
N GLU A 19 -13.76 12.27 3.58
CA GLU A 19 -12.74 12.36 2.53
C GLU A 19 -12.29 13.81 2.35
N GLU A 20 -10.97 14.03 2.43
CA GLU A 20 -10.37 15.35 2.34
C GLU A 20 -9.08 15.34 1.52
N ILE A 21 -8.79 16.45 0.86
CA ILE A 21 -7.51 16.66 0.16
C ILE A 21 -6.64 17.56 1.02
N ILE A 22 -5.54 16.99 1.52
CA ILE A 22 -4.58 17.71 2.37
C ILE A 22 -3.23 17.68 1.66
N ASN A 23 -2.64 18.84 1.40
CA ASN A 23 -1.37 18.99 0.68
C ASN A 23 -1.31 18.22 -0.66
N GLY A 24 -2.43 18.16 -1.38
CA GLY A 24 -2.52 17.53 -2.69
C GLY A 24 -2.74 16.01 -2.69
N ILE A 25 -2.76 15.38 -1.52
CA ILE A 25 -3.09 13.95 -1.35
C ILE A 25 -4.50 13.83 -0.78
N LYS A 26 -5.28 12.89 -1.32
CA LYS A 26 -6.64 12.63 -0.84
C LYS A 26 -6.62 11.55 0.21
N TYR A 27 -7.29 11.80 1.32
CA TYR A 27 -7.37 10.91 2.46
C TYR A 27 -8.81 10.58 2.81
N ARG A 28 -9.03 9.39 3.35
CA ARG A 28 -10.20 9.02 4.14
C ARG A 28 -9.79 9.07 5.60
N LEU A 29 -10.49 9.92 6.37
CA LEU A 29 -10.19 10.18 7.78
C LEU A 29 -11.15 9.40 8.67
N ASP A 30 -10.60 8.67 9.62
CA ASP A 30 -11.33 8.00 10.70
C ASP A 30 -11.19 8.83 11.97
N GLU A 31 -12.25 9.54 12.34
CA GLU A 31 -12.27 10.43 13.51
C GLU A 31 -12.29 9.64 14.84
N GLU A 32 -12.75 8.39 14.81
CA GLU A 32 -12.82 7.56 16.03
C GLU A 32 -11.42 7.05 16.42
N ASN A 33 -10.66 6.59 15.42
CA ASN A 33 -9.33 6.01 15.64
C ASN A 33 -8.18 6.99 15.38
N LEU A 34 -8.49 8.21 14.92
CA LEU A 34 -7.53 9.23 14.49
C LEU A 34 -6.51 8.67 13.47
N THR A 35 -7.02 7.91 12.50
CA THR A 35 -6.23 7.36 11.40
C THR A 35 -6.66 7.94 10.06
N ALA A 36 -5.73 7.90 9.10
CA ALA A 36 -5.96 8.32 7.73
C ALA A 36 -5.49 7.24 6.77
N GLU A 37 -6.28 7.00 5.76
CA GLU A 37 -5.98 6.16 4.61
C GLU A 37 -5.76 7.05 3.39
N VAL A 38 -4.68 6.82 2.64
CA VAL A 38 -4.51 7.46 1.32
C VAL A 38 -5.47 6.80 0.34
N ILE A 39 -6.30 7.60 -0.31
CA ILE A 39 -7.31 7.10 -1.25
C ILE A 39 -7.15 7.71 -2.63
N ARG A 40 -7.84 7.14 -3.61
CA ARG A 40 -7.79 7.56 -5.00
C ARG A 40 -8.22 9.01 -5.17
N LYS A 41 -7.44 9.73 -5.95
CA LYS A 41 -7.72 11.04 -6.54
C LYS A 41 -7.66 10.87 -8.07
N ASP A 42 -8.14 11.84 -8.83
CA ASP A 42 -8.18 11.77 -10.30
C ASP A 42 -6.83 11.43 -10.92
N GLU A 43 -5.75 12.09 -10.46
CA GLU A 43 -4.40 11.77 -10.88
C GLU A 43 -3.36 12.25 -9.86
N TYR A 44 -2.35 11.38 -9.61
CA TYR A 44 -1.12 11.73 -8.92
C TYR A 44 0.03 11.70 -9.92
N LYS A 45 0.89 12.74 -9.89
CA LYS A 45 1.98 12.93 -10.86
C LYS A 45 3.32 13.08 -10.16
N ASP A 46 4.39 12.85 -10.91
CA ASP A 46 5.76 13.11 -10.54
C ASP A 46 6.20 12.39 -9.25
N CYS A 47 6.52 13.14 -8.23
CA CYS A 47 6.95 12.62 -6.93
C CYS A 47 5.90 12.90 -5.85
N ILE A 48 5.50 11.88 -5.11
CA ILE A 48 4.60 12.00 -3.96
C ILE A 48 5.36 11.67 -2.68
N ILE A 49 5.17 12.49 -1.66
CA ILE A 49 5.68 12.24 -0.30
C ILE A 49 4.45 12.10 0.61
N ILE A 50 4.19 10.89 1.08
CA ILE A 50 3.13 10.63 2.07
C ILE A 50 3.71 10.97 3.45
N PRO A 51 3.09 11.87 4.24
CA PRO A 51 3.53 12.16 5.60
C PRO A 51 3.09 11.05 6.57
N GLU A 52 3.75 10.96 7.73
CA GLU A 52 3.34 10.02 8.80
C GLU A 52 1.98 10.37 9.41
N ALA A 53 1.63 11.65 9.39
CA ALA A 53 0.35 12.15 9.91
C ALA A 53 -0.11 13.39 9.15
N VAL A 54 -1.40 13.65 9.18
CA VAL A 54 -2.04 14.84 8.63
C VAL A 54 -2.89 15.53 9.68
N VAL A 55 -3.01 16.85 9.59
CA VAL A 55 -3.85 17.64 10.49
C VAL A 55 -5.09 18.11 9.75
N PHE A 56 -6.25 17.87 10.33
CA PHE A 56 -7.53 18.37 9.81
C PHE A 56 -8.44 18.74 10.99
N ASN A 57 -9.03 19.95 10.96
CA ASN A 57 -9.88 20.48 12.03
C ASN A 57 -9.25 20.32 13.44
N GLU A 58 -7.99 20.74 13.59
CA GLU A 58 -7.22 20.67 14.84
C GLU A 58 -6.91 19.24 15.36
N LEU A 59 -7.38 18.20 14.68
CA LEU A 59 -7.08 16.81 14.97
C LEU A 59 -5.92 16.31 14.13
N THR A 60 -5.07 15.48 14.72
CA THR A 60 -3.97 14.81 14.03
C THR A 60 -4.33 13.37 13.72
N TYR A 61 -4.30 13.00 12.45
CA TYR A 61 -4.60 11.66 11.96
C TYR A 61 -3.31 10.97 11.52
N ARG A 62 -3.00 9.82 12.08
CA ARG A 62 -1.87 9.00 11.66
C ARG A 62 -2.19 8.34 10.31
N VAL A 63 -1.33 8.47 9.32
CA VAL A 63 -1.51 7.82 8.01
C VAL A 63 -1.05 6.37 8.13
N THR A 64 -1.99 5.41 8.05
CA THR A 64 -1.74 4.00 8.38
C THR A 64 -1.84 3.04 7.20
N SER A 65 -2.51 3.45 6.12
CA SER A 65 -2.67 2.60 4.94
C SER A 65 -2.64 3.38 3.63
N ILE A 66 -2.25 2.68 2.57
CA ILE A 66 -2.46 3.09 1.19
C ILE A 66 -3.61 2.24 0.69
N GLY A 67 -4.76 2.86 0.50
CA GLY A 67 -6.03 2.18 0.24
C GLY A 67 -6.16 1.60 -1.16
N MET A 68 -7.23 0.85 -1.35
CA MET A 68 -7.52 0.16 -2.61
C MET A 68 -7.50 1.14 -3.79
N GLY A 69 -6.66 0.83 -4.78
CA GLY A 69 -6.51 1.63 -5.99
C GLY A 69 -6.09 3.08 -5.78
N ALA A 70 -5.47 3.43 -4.64
CA ALA A 70 -5.12 4.81 -4.29
C ALA A 70 -4.36 5.52 -5.42
N PHE A 71 -3.42 4.86 -6.06
CA PHE A 71 -2.63 5.36 -7.19
C PHE A 71 -2.92 4.61 -8.50
N TYR A 72 -4.07 3.94 -8.60
CA TYR A 72 -4.43 3.17 -9.80
C TYR A 72 -4.39 4.03 -11.06
N GLY A 73 -3.62 3.58 -12.08
CA GLY A 73 -3.50 4.27 -13.37
C GLY A 73 -2.74 5.60 -13.31
N CYS A 74 -1.99 5.87 -12.23
CA CYS A 74 -1.14 7.06 -12.15
C CYS A 74 0.10 6.88 -13.02
N GLU A 75 -0.10 6.87 -14.35
CA GLU A 75 0.95 6.60 -15.34
C GLU A 75 2.10 7.60 -15.30
N SER A 76 1.88 8.80 -14.76
CA SER A 76 2.88 9.86 -14.62
C SER A 76 3.61 9.87 -13.28
N LEU A 77 3.23 9.01 -12.33
CA LEU A 77 3.91 8.88 -11.04
C LEU A 77 5.27 8.21 -11.24
N THR A 78 6.35 8.92 -10.88
CA THR A 78 7.73 8.44 -11.08
C THR A 78 8.38 7.91 -9.81
N ALA A 79 8.02 8.48 -8.66
CA ALA A 79 8.52 8.08 -7.34
C ALA A 79 7.49 8.37 -6.24
N ILE A 80 7.59 7.60 -5.17
CA ILE A 80 6.77 7.81 -3.97
C ILE A 80 7.59 7.50 -2.73
N THR A 81 7.46 8.34 -1.71
CA THR A 81 7.99 8.10 -0.37
C THR A 81 6.85 7.63 0.53
N ILE A 82 6.99 6.43 1.08
CA ILE A 82 6.04 5.81 2.01
C ILE A 82 6.62 5.92 3.42
N PRO A 83 5.89 6.49 4.38
CA PRO A 83 6.38 6.65 5.76
C PRO A 83 6.29 5.35 6.56
N ASN A 84 7.04 5.27 7.66
CA ASN A 84 7.01 4.11 8.59
C ASN A 84 5.71 3.97 9.39
N SER A 85 4.74 4.83 9.17
CA SER A 85 3.40 4.70 9.75
C SER A 85 2.49 3.75 8.97
N ILE A 86 2.82 3.47 7.69
CA ILE A 86 2.04 2.59 6.81
C ILE A 86 2.28 1.13 7.18
N THR A 87 1.20 0.41 7.42
CA THR A 87 1.21 -1.02 7.71
C THR A 87 0.60 -1.87 6.60
N ILE A 88 -0.24 -1.27 5.75
CA ILE A 88 -0.96 -1.97 4.69
C ILE A 88 -0.84 -1.18 3.38
N ILE A 89 -0.49 -1.89 2.31
CA ILE A 89 -0.65 -1.48 0.91
C ILE A 89 -1.75 -2.35 0.35
N GLU A 90 -2.92 -1.76 0.09
CA GLU A 90 -4.12 -2.50 -0.30
C GLU A 90 -4.12 -2.91 -1.79
N ASP A 91 -5.20 -3.59 -2.18
CA ASP A 91 -5.38 -4.15 -3.52
C ASP A 91 -5.29 -3.06 -4.59
N SER A 92 -4.56 -3.36 -5.66
CA SER A 92 -4.36 -2.47 -6.81
C SER A 92 -3.83 -1.07 -6.46
N ALA A 93 -3.24 -0.87 -5.29
CA ALA A 93 -2.82 0.45 -4.79
C ALA A 93 -1.95 1.21 -5.79
N PHE A 94 -1.04 0.54 -6.49
CA PHE A 94 -0.15 1.09 -7.53
C PHE A 94 -0.34 0.40 -8.90
N HIS A 95 -1.49 -0.23 -9.12
CA HIS A 95 -1.76 -0.89 -10.39
C HIS A 95 -1.64 0.10 -11.55
N ASP A 96 -0.92 -0.30 -12.61
CA ASP A 96 -0.74 0.51 -13.82
C ASP A 96 0.01 1.86 -13.59
N CYS A 97 0.88 1.92 -12.57
CA CYS A 97 1.82 3.02 -12.37
C CYS A 97 3.03 2.83 -13.28
N LYS A 98 2.85 3.01 -14.60
CA LYS A 98 3.81 2.63 -15.64
C LYS A 98 5.19 3.28 -15.50
N LYS A 99 5.27 4.53 -14.99
CA LYS A 99 6.53 5.25 -14.82
C LYS A 99 7.16 5.11 -13.45
N LEU A 100 6.52 4.40 -12.50
CA LEU A 100 7.09 4.17 -11.17
C LEU A 100 8.35 3.29 -11.31
N SER A 101 9.51 3.92 -11.20
CA SER A 101 10.79 3.26 -11.46
C SER A 101 11.46 2.68 -10.22
N SER A 102 11.11 3.22 -9.06
CA SER A 102 11.62 2.76 -7.77
C SER A 102 10.60 3.04 -6.66
N ILE A 103 10.55 2.16 -5.69
CA ILE A 103 9.76 2.30 -4.47
C ILE A 103 10.47 1.59 -3.33
N THR A 104 10.46 2.20 -2.16
CA THR A 104 10.93 1.58 -0.92
C THR A 104 9.74 1.20 -0.07
N ILE A 105 9.60 -0.07 0.24
CA ILE A 105 8.58 -0.58 1.17
C ILE A 105 9.16 -0.46 2.59
N PRO A 106 8.53 0.31 3.49
CA PRO A 106 9.04 0.48 4.86
C PRO A 106 8.91 -0.81 5.70
N GLU A 107 9.76 -0.92 6.72
CA GLU A 107 9.78 -2.06 7.67
C GLU A 107 8.51 -2.18 8.55
N SER A 108 7.57 -1.26 8.41
CA SER A 108 6.26 -1.30 9.07
C SER A 108 5.20 -2.05 8.27
N VAL A 109 5.41 -2.23 6.95
CA VAL A 109 4.41 -2.86 6.07
C VAL A 109 4.32 -4.36 6.36
N GLU A 110 3.11 -4.81 6.65
CA GLU A 110 2.78 -6.21 6.94
C GLU A 110 2.05 -6.89 5.78
N ILE A 111 1.30 -6.12 4.99
CA ILE A 111 0.44 -6.65 3.92
C ILE A 111 0.68 -5.86 2.62
N ILE A 112 0.86 -6.61 1.54
CA ILE A 112 0.82 -6.14 0.16
C ILE A 112 -0.35 -6.87 -0.52
N GLY A 113 -1.36 -6.12 -0.93
CA GLY A 113 -2.62 -6.64 -1.47
C GLY A 113 -2.52 -7.21 -2.89
N ASP A 114 -3.66 -7.68 -3.38
CA ASP A 114 -3.79 -8.26 -4.71
C ASP A 114 -3.53 -7.21 -5.80
N SER A 115 -2.72 -7.59 -6.79
CA SER A 115 -2.36 -6.71 -7.91
C SER A 115 -1.76 -5.36 -7.48
N ALA A 116 -1.24 -5.22 -6.26
CA ALA A 116 -0.82 -3.95 -5.68
C ALA A 116 0.16 -3.17 -6.57
N PHE A 117 1.07 -3.85 -7.26
CA PHE A 117 2.05 -3.27 -8.19
C PHE A 117 1.93 -3.86 -9.61
N ALA A 118 0.78 -4.44 -9.95
CA ALA A 118 0.61 -5.01 -11.30
C ALA A 118 0.78 -3.92 -12.37
N TYR A 119 1.42 -4.28 -13.47
CA TYR A 119 1.73 -3.38 -14.60
C TYR A 119 2.58 -2.14 -14.25
N CYS A 120 3.37 -2.20 -13.18
CA CYS A 120 4.42 -1.22 -12.91
C CYS A 120 5.61 -1.48 -13.88
N GLU A 121 5.44 -1.09 -15.13
CA GLU A 121 6.34 -1.48 -16.23
C GLU A 121 7.77 -0.96 -16.08
N SER A 122 7.97 0.18 -15.41
CA SER A 122 9.29 0.78 -15.18
C SER A 122 9.99 0.33 -13.90
N LEU A 123 9.30 -0.42 -13.02
CA LEU A 123 9.85 -0.88 -11.75
C LEU A 123 10.95 -1.92 -12.00
N LYS A 124 12.18 -1.65 -11.57
CA LYS A 124 13.36 -2.49 -11.86
C LYS A 124 13.72 -3.44 -10.74
N VAL A 125 13.64 -2.97 -9.52
CA VAL A 125 14.03 -3.71 -8.31
C VAL A 125 13.04 -3.35 -7.21
N ILE A 126 12.69 -4.34 -6.40
CA ILE A 126 11.93 -4.10 -5.17
C ILE A 126 12.52 -4.93 -4.04
N ALA A 127 12.64 -4.32 -2.86
CA ALA A 127 13.00 -5.00 -1.62
C ALA A 127 11.75 -5.18 -0.78
N ILE A 128 11.47 -6.42 -0.42
CA ILE A 128 10.36 -6.79 0.47
C ILE A 128 10.93 -6.92 1.88
N PRO A 129 10.50 -6.09 2.82
CA PRO A 129 11.03 -6.11 4.18
C PRO A 129 10.56 -7.34 4.96
N ASN A 130 11.26 -7.58 6.06
CA ASN A 130 11.03 -8.73 6.93
C ASN A 130 9.67 -8.71 7.67
N SER A 131 9.06 -7.55 7.75
CA SER A 131 7.74 -7.31 8.35
C SER A 131 6.58 -7.87 7.53
N VAL A 132 6.76 -8.02 6.21
CA VAL A 132 5.69 -8.46 5.31
C VAL A 132 5.30 -9.90 5.61
N LYS A 133 4.01 -10.09 5.92
CA LYS A 133 3.38 -11.38 6.27
C LYS A 133 2.56 -11.95 5.12
N TYR A 134 2.08 -11.09 4.21
CA TYR A 134 1.24 -11.48 3.09
C TYR A 134 1.56 -10.66 1.84
N ILE A 135 1.62 -11.35 0.69
CA ILE A 135 1.69 -10.76 -0.65
C ILE A 135 0.55 -11.37 -1.46
N GLY A 136 -0.33 -10.53 -1.94
CA GLY A 136 -1.55 -10.94 -2.64
C GLY A 136 -1.33 -11.52 -4.03
N ASP A 137 -2.41 -12.01 -4.63
CA ASP A 137 -2.45 -12.54 -5.98
C ASP A 137 -2.00 -11.47 -6.97
N ARG A 138 -1.14 -11.86 -7.91
CA ARG A 138 -0.67 -10.96 -8.98
C ARG A 138 -0.05 -9.64 -8.49
N ALA A 139 0.46 -9.58 -7.27
CA ALA A 139 0.98 -8.34 -6.68
C ALA A 139 2.01 -7.64 -7.58
N PHE A 140 2.85 -8.39 -8.31
CA PHE A 140 3.84 -7.88 -9.28
C PHE A 140 3.59 -8.42 -10.70
N PHE A 141 2.33 -8.65 -11.06
CA PHE A 141 1.95 -9.19 -12.37
C PHE A 141 2.36 -8.21 -13.48
N CYS A 142 2.97 -8.75 -14.54
CA CYS A 142 3.38 -7.97 -15.74
C CYS A 142 4.26 -6.74 -15.44
N CYS A 143 5.07 -6.75 -14.39
CA CYS A 143 6.13 -5.77 -14.19
C CYS A 143 7.29 -6.05 -15.14
N SER A 144 7.18 -5.60 -16.40
CA SER A 144 8.06 -6.03 -17.50
C SER A 144 9.55 -5.67 -17.33
N SER A 145 9.88 -4.63 -16.56
CA SER A 145 11.26 -4.26 -16.24
C SER A 145 11.77 -4.82 -14.93
N LEU A 146 10.93 -5.50 -14.13
CA LEU A 146 11.31 -5.97 -12.81
C LEU A 146 12.31 -7.12 -12.91
N ALA A 147 13.56 -6.82 -12.61
CA ALA A 147 14.66 -7.76 -12.74
C ALA A 147 14.96 -8.52 -11.44
N VAL A 148 14.72 -7.91 -10.28
CA VAL A 148 15.05 -8.49 -8.97
C VAL A 148 13.98 -8.16 -7.95
N ILE A 149 13.52 -9.21 -7.24
CA ILE A 149 12.75 -9.08 -6.00
C ILE A 149 13.63 -9.61 -4.88
N THR A 150 13.96 -8.75 -3.91
CA THR A 150 14.81 -9.11 -2.78
C THR A 150 13.95 -9.25 -1.54
N PHE A 151 14.07 -10.37 -0.83
CA PHE A 151 13.47 -10.56 0.49
C PHE A 151 14.52 -10.35 1.56
N GLN A 152 14.24 -9.46 2.51
CA GLN A 152 15.09 -9.22 3.66
C GLN A 152 14.78 -10.26 4.75
N GLY A 153 15.79 -11.03 5.16
CA GLY A 153 15.64 -12.07 6.17
C GLY A 153 15.39 -13.47 5.61
N ALA A 154 14.63 -14.31 6.32
CA ALA A 154 14.33 -15.66 5.87
C ALA A 154 13.40 -15.67 4.65
N ALA A 155 13.55 -16.68 3.81
CA ALA A 155 12.67 -16.84 2.64
C ALA A 155 11.18 -16.80 3.04
N PRO A 156 10.31 -16.21 2.24
CA PRO A 156 8.89 -16.07 2.54
C PRO A 156 8.20 -17.36 2.99
N TRP A 157 8.48 -18.47 2.28
CA TRP A 157 7.98 -19.80 2.61
C TRP A 157 8.53 -20.38 3.92
N MET A 158 9.68 -19.89 4.41
CA MET A 158 10.23 -20.30 5.71
C MET A 158 9.59 -19.56 6.89
N LYS A 159 8.96 -18.41 6.63
CA LYS A 159 8.30 -17.58 7.64
C LYS A 159 6.79 -17.77 7.69
N GLY A 160 6.22 -18.61 6.83
CA GLY A 160 4.76 -18.70 6.70
C GLY A 160 4.14 -17.46 6.09
N ILE A 161 4.88 -16.70 5.27
CA ILE A 161 4.29 -15.62 4.45
C ILE A 161 3.27 -16.25 3.51
N GLY A 162 2.04 -15.75 3.55
CA GLY A 162 1.03 -16.07 2.56
C GLY A 162 1.41 -15.42 1.22
N LEU A 163 1.70 -16.23 0.22
CA LEU A 163 1.86 -15.77 -1.16
C LEU A 163 0.59 -16.12 -1.92
N GLY A 164 -0.03 -15.12 -2.52
CA GLY A 164 -1.16 -15.32 -3.41
C GLY A 164 -0.75 -16.04 -4.71
N ASP A 165 -1.73 -16.50 -5.47
CA ASP A 165 -1.49 -17.19 -6.72
C ASP A 165 -0.89 -16.24 -7.76
N ASN A 166 0.14 -16.71 -8.49
CA ASN A 166 0.78 -15.94 -9.57
C ASN A 166 1.23 -14.52 -9.16
N TRP A 167 1.63 -14.32 -7.91
CA TRP A 167 1.97 -13.01 -7.35
C TRP A 167 3.02 -12.22 -8.16
N HIS A 168 3.90 -12.87 -8.92
CA HIS A 168 4.86 -12.24 -9.84
C HIS A 168 4.75 -12.71 -11.29
N PHE A 169 3.69 -13.43 -11.69
CA PHE A 169 3.53 -13.98 -13.04
C PHE A 169 3.63 -12.88 -14.12
N GLY A 170 4.31 -13.19 -15.21
CA GLY A 170 4.54 -12.24 -16.30
C GLY A 170 5.62 -11.19 -16.00
N SER A 171 6.27 -11.26 -14.82
CA SER A 171 7.47 -10.48 -14.51
C SER A 171 8.74 -11.32 -14.75
N PRO A 172 9.80 -10.77 -15.33
CA PRO A 172 11.07 -11.49 -15.54
C PRO A 172 11.91 -11.61 -14.24
N ALA A 173 11.39 -11.19 -13.11
CA ALA A 173 12.14 -11.00 -11.87
C ALA A 173 12.84 -12.26 -11.37
N LYS A 174 14.10 -12.11 -11.01
CA LYS A 174 14.86 -13.08 -10.21
C LYS A 174 14.59 -12.85 -8.74
N ILE A 175 14.15 -13.89 -8.02
CA ILE A 175 14.00 -13.83 -6.57
C ILE A 175 15.37 -13.95 -5.90
N THR A 176 15.71 -13.01 -5.03
CA THR A 176 16.93 -13.00 -4.23
C THR A 176 16.57 -12.90 -2.76
N ILE A 177 17.17 -13.75 -1.93
CA ILE A 177 17.00 -13.71 -0.49
C ILE A 177 18.28 -13.15 0.12
N VAL A 178 18.13 -12.07 0.88
CA VAL A 178 19.23 -11.49 1.67
C VAL A 178 19.07 -11.96 3.11
N PRO A 179 19.97 -12.84 3.61
CA PRO A 179 19.91 -13.29 4.99
C PRO A 179 20.05 -12.10 5.95
N THR A 180 19.30 -12.09 7.02
CA THR A 180 19.55 -11.15 8.13
C THR A 180 20.88 -11.57 8.76
N VAL A 181 21.88 -10.70 8.74
CA VAL A 181 23.10 -10.89 9.53
C VAL A 181 22.69 -10.67 10.98
N LEU A 182 22.78 -11.74 11.79
CA LEU A 182 22.56 -11.70 13.24
C LEU A 182 23.69 -10.95 13.93
#